data_24c060d130acabb75055c3ed44a21d3f
#
_entry.id   24c060d130acabb75055c3ed44a21d3f
#
_cell.length_a   1.000
_cell.length_b   1.000
_cell.length_c   1.000
_cell.angle_alpha   90.00
_cell.angle_beta   90.00
_cell.angle_gamma   90.00
#
_symmetry.space_group_name_H-M   'P 1'
#
loop_
_entity.id
_entity.type
_entity.pdbx_description
1 polymer ?
#
loop_
_entity_poly.entity_id
_entity_poly.type
_entity_poly.pdbx_seq_one_letter_code
_entity_poly.pdbx_strand_id
1 'polypeptide(L)'
;MSKILIIGTGPVAIQLANLCHLTTDKQINMVGRASTSLKSKKLFQAYQHDNYFEVTTQNDAHKQMAGRFQINHLYADIQDVEGIYDTIIMACTADAYHSTLAQLSTATLEKVKRILLVSPTFGSQMIVEQYMTNFNKDIEVISFSTYLGDTRLYDVAQPNHVVTTGVKSKLYVGSNLGYSETIVFLKGVFEQFHIALTDMPTPLHAETRNSSLYVHPPLFMNDFSLKVIFEGTEVPVYVYKLFPEGPITMTLIHEMRLMWTEMMIILAKFSVPSVNLLEFMVKENYPVRPETLADDDVYSFEQLPAIHQEYLLYVRYTAILIDPFSEPDQHGRYFDFSAVPIKQLYENEQGVIHIPRMPSEDYYRTSIIQHIGKLLGIKTPMIDTFMKRYEQYCQDYKKHNHHKQLSSQFNMNLFKDDKYLVEAFLDAKGKI
;
A
#
# COMPACT_ATOMS: atom_id res chain seq x y z
N MET A 1 -11.81 -6.82 -29.22
CA MET A 1 -12.37 -6.85 -27.85
C MET A 1 -11.41 -6.13 -26.91
N SER A 2 -11.95 -5.34 -25.99
CA SER A 2 -11.17 -4.64 -24.97
C SER A 2 -10.60 -5.65 -23.97
N LYS A 3 -9.28 -5.52 -23.62
CA LYS A 3 -8.58 -6.45 -22.74
C LYS A 3 -8.06 -5.73 -21.50
N ILE A 4 -8.12 -6.40 -20.37
CA ILE A 4 -7.54 -5.97 -19.10
C ILE A 4 -6.33 -6.85 -18.80
N LEU A 5 -5.20 -6.23 -18.45
CA LEU A 5 -4.03 -6.90 -17.88
C LEU A 5 -3.92 -6.57 -16.40
N ILE A 6 -3.96 -7.58 -15.54
CA ILE A 6 -3.73 -7.43 -14.10
C ILE A 6 -2.30 -7.88 -13.81
N ILE A 7 -1.49 -6.95 -13.30
CA ILE A 7 -0.10 -7.21 -12.95
C ILE A 7 -0.03 -7.53 -11.45
N GLY A 8 0.20 -8.79 -11.16
CA GLY A 8 0.26 -9.36 -9.82
C GLY A 8 -0.37 -10.74 -9.75
N THR A 9 0.06 -11.53 -8.78
CA THR A 9 -0.41 -12.91 -8.52
C THR A 9 -0.71 -13.12 -7.04
N GLY A 10 -0.81 -12.03 -6.29
CA GLY A 10 -1.23 -12.07 -4.89
C GLY A 10 -2.76 -12.16 -4.73
N PRO A 11 -3.25 -12.39 -3.50
CA PRO A 11 -4.68 -12.46 -3.21
C PRO A 11 -5.47 -11.24 -3.72
N VAL A 12 -4.88 -10.05 -3.64
CA VAL A 12 -5.46 -8.80 -4.18
C VAL A 12 -5.72 -8.91 -5.68
N ALA A 13 -4.77 -9.44 -6.44
CA ALA A 13 -4.90 -9.57 -7.90
C ALA A 13 -6.01 -10.55 -8.28
N ILE A 14 -6.14 -11.66 -7.55
CA ILE A 14 -7.21 -12.66 -7.77
C ILE A 14 -8.58 -12.05 -7.47
N GLN A 15 -8.74 -11.32 -6.35
CA GLN A 15 -10.00 -10.65 -6.02
C GLN A 15 -10.36 -9.60 -7.07
N LEU A 16 -9.39 -8.80 -7.55
CA LEU A 16 -9.64 -7.81 -8.60
C LEU A 16 -10.03 -8.46 -9.93
N ALA A 17 -9.40 -9.60 -10.28
CA ALA A 17 -9.78 -10.36 -11.45
C ALA A 17 -11.23 -10.89 -11.34
N ASN A 18 -11.62 -11.35 -10.16
CA ASN A 18 -13.00 -11.75 -9.89
C ASN A 18 -13.98 -10.57 -10.05
N LEU A 19 -13.66 -9.41 -9.49
CA LEU A 19 -14.51 -8.23 -9.66
C LEU A 19 -14.63 -7.81 -11.14
N CYS A 20 -13.53 -7.83 -11.88
CA CYS A 20 -13.57 -7.59 -13.33
C CYS A 20 -14.44 -8.64 -14.05
N HIS A 21 -14.36 -9.91 -13.66
CA HIS A 21 -15.19 -10.98 -14.22
C HIS A 21 -16.68 -10.76 -13.94
N LEU A 22 -17.03 -10.32 -12.72
CA LEU A 22 -18.42 -10.09 -12.31
C LEU A 22 -19.05 -8.83 -12.94
N THR A 23 -18.23 -7.85 -13.34
CA THR A 23 -18.74 -6.50 -13.69
C THR A 23 -18.43 -6.06 -15.13
N THR A 24 -17.68 -6.86 -15.89
CA THR A 24 -17.34 -6.52 -17.28
C THR A 24 -17.33 -7.74 -18.19
N ASP A 25 -17.63 -7.53 -19.47
CA ASP A 25 -17.46 -8.55 -20.54
C ASP A 25 -16.06 -8.54 -21.17
N LYS A 26 -15.08 -7.87 -20.52
CA LYS A 26 -13.74 -7.75 -21.05
C LYS A 26 -12.93 -9.03 -20.84
N GLN A 27 -12.00 -9.29 -21.75
CA GLN A 27 -11.04 -10.36 -21.56
C GLN A 27 -10.05 -9.98 -20.45
N ILE A 28 -9.87 -10.87 -19.49
CA ILE A 28 -8.99 -10.67 -18.34
C ILE A 28 -7.77 -11.56 -18.49
N ASN A 29 -6.61 -10.93 -18.49
CA ASN A 29 -5.33 -11.62 -18.44
C ASN A 29 -4.61 -11.21 -17.15
N MET A 30 -3.85 -12.13 -16.59
CA MET A 30 -3.02 -11.86 -15.40
C MET A 30 -1.56 -12.20 -15.70
N VAL A 31 -0.64 -11.56 -14.98
CA VAL A 31 0.78 -11.84 -15.09
C VAL A 31 1.47 -11.83 -13.74
N GLY A 32 2.39 -12.77 -13.56
CA GLY A 32 3.23 -12.91 -12.37
C GLY A 32 4.71 -12.70 -12.64
N ARG A 33 5.52 -13.30 -11.77
CA ARG A 33 6.98 -13.37 -11.86
C ARG A 33 7.42 -14.78 -11.44
N ALA A 34 6.96 -15.81 -12.16
CA ALA A 34 7.17 -17.21 -11.78
C ALA A 34 8.64 -17.62 -11.81
N SER A 35 9.46 -17.01 -12.69
CA SER A 35 10.91 -17.23 -12.76
C SER A 35 11.67 -16.75 -11.52
N THR A 36 11.19 -15.70 -10.86
CA THR A 36 11.88 -15.04 -9.74
C THR A 36 11.11 -15.09 -8.41
N SER A 37 9.86 -15.53 -8.41
CA SER A 37 9.00 -15.59 -7.24
C SER A 37 8.37 -16.97 -7.06
N LEU A 38 8.75 -17.66 -5.99
CA LEU A 38 8.18 -18.96 -5.64
C LEU A 38 6.65 -18.91 -5.46
N LYS A 39 6.13 -17.81 -4.88
CA LYS A 39 4.68 -17.61 -4.72
C LYS A 39 3.97 -17.53 -6.07
N SER A 40 4.51 -16.76 -7.01
CA SER A 40 3.97 -16.69 -8.38
C SER A 40 4.06 -18.04 -9.09
N LYS A 41 5.17 -18.76 -8.92
CA LYS A 41 5.36 -20.10 -9.50
C LYS A 41 4.33 -21.09 -8.99
N LYS A 42 4.11 -21.14 -7.68
CA LYS A 42 3.09 -22.01 -7.06
C LYS A 42 1.68 -21.69 -7.56
N LEU A 43 1.33 -20.39 -7.65
CA LEU A 43 0.05 -19.97 -8.20
C LEU A 43 -0.10 -20.38 -9.66
N PHE A 44 0.91 -20.16 -10.48
CA PHE A 44 0.91 -20.53 -11.89
C PHE A 44 0.66 -22.05 -12.07
N GLN A 45 1.36 -22.87 -11.29
CA GLN A 45 1.17 -24.33 -11.31
C GLN A 45 -0.23 -24.75 -10.86
N ALA A 46 -0.75 -24.15 -9.78
CA ALA A 46 -2.10 -24.45 -9.31
C ALA A 46 -3.16 -24.07 -10.36
N TYR A 47 -3.05 -22.90 -10.98
CA TYR A 47 -3.97 -22.48 -12.04
C TYR A 47 -3.87 -23.36 -13.28
N GLN A 48 -2.68 -23.80 -13.68
CA GLN A 48 -2.51 -24.74 -14.80
C GLN A 48 -3.19 -26.09 -14.53
N HIS A 49 -3.17 -26.55 -13.27
CA HIS A 49 -3.80 -27.80 -12.87
C HIS A 49 -5.32 -27.66 -12.82
N ASP A 50 -5.84 -26.63 -12.15
CA ASP A 50 -7.26 -26.49 -11.80
C ASP A 50 -8.06 -25.70 -12.86
N ASN A 51 -7.38 -24.84 -13.60
CA ASN A 51 -7.94 -23.94 -14.61
C ASN A 51 -9.05 -23.01 -14.09
N TYR A 52 -8.99 -22.63 -12.80
CA TYR A 52 -9.88 -21.63 -12.21
C TYR A 52 -9.24 -20.94 -11.03
N PHE A 53 -9.78 -19.78 -10.68
CA PHE A 53 -9.59 -19.11 -9.41
C PHE A 53 -10.87 -19.18 -8.59
N GLU A 54 -10.73 -19.15 -7.28
CA GLU A 54 -11.85 -19.12 -6.35
C GLU A 54 -11.67 -17.99 -5.33
N VAL A 55 -12.73 -17.23 -5.13
CA VAL A 55 -12.82 -16.18 -4.12
C VAL A 55 -13.98 -16.49 -3.20
N THR A 56 -13.70 -16.57 -1.92
CA THR A 56 -14.71 -16.67 -0.86
C THR A 56 -14.70 -15.39 -0.01
N THR A 57 -15.74 -15.20 0.78
CA THR A 57 -15.85 -14.08 1.73
C THR A 57 -16.11 -14.62 3.12
N GLN A 58 -15.50 -14.01 4.12
CA GLN A 58 -15.71 -14.40 5.52
C GLN A 58 -17.05 -13.88 6.05
N ASN A 59 -17.50 -12.70 5.58
CA ASN A 59 -18.74 -12.07 6.00
C ASN A 59 -19.80 -12.18 4.90
N ASP A 60 -21.00 -12.62 5.27
CA ASP A 60 -22.14 -12.75 4.36
C ASP A 60 -22.58 -11.42 3.72
N ALA A 61 -22.33 -10.29 4.37
CA ALA A 61 -22.58 -8.96 3.82
C ALA A 61 -21.79 -8.69 2.52
N HIS A 62 -20.71 -9.43 2.27
CA HIS A 62 -19.86 -9.28 1.09
C HIS A 62 -19.96 -10.47 0.12
N LYS A 63 -20.95 -11.35 0.32
CA LYS A 63 -21.11 -12.60 -0.45
C LYS A 63 -21.16 -12.36 -1.98
N GLN A 64 -21.66 -11.23 -2.42
CA GLN A 64 -21.68 -10.83 -3.83
C GLN A 64 -20.28 -10.65 -4.46
N MET A 65 -19.24 -10.53 -3.64
CA MET A 65 -17.84 -10.45 -4.08
C MET A 65 -17.17 -11.83 -4.19
N ALA A 66 -17.87 -12.91 -3.83
CA ALA A 66 -17.40 -14.27 -3.99
C ALA A 66 -17.63 -14.76 -5.43
N GLY A 67 -16.81 -15.70 -5.89
CA GLY A 67 -16.99 -16.29 -7.20
C GLY A 67 -15.92 -17.33 -7.52
N ARG A 68 -16.25 -18.20 -8.49
CA ARG A 68 -15.32 -19.11 -9.12
C ARG A 68 -15.29 -18.80 -10.61
N PHE A 69 -14.11 -18.53 -11.15
CA PHE A 69 -13.98 -17.98 -12.50
C PHE A 69 -12.70 -18.42 -13.19
N GLN A 70 -12.69 -18.26 -14.50
CA GLN A 70 -11.53 -18.45 -15.34
C GLN A 70 -11.09 -17.09 -15.93
N ILE A 71 -9.81 -16.98 -16.26
CA ILE A 71 -9.26 -15.86 -17.01
C ILE A 71 -8.84 -16.32 -18.41
N ASN A 72 -8.67 -15.38 -19.32
CA ASN A 72 -8.29 -15.71 -20.70
C ASN A 72 -6.86 -16.23 -20.77
N HIS A 73 -5.92 -15.63 -20.03
CA HIS A 73 -4.54 -16.07 -19.98
C HIS A 73 -3.84 -15.69 -18.67
N LEU A 74 -3.01 -16.58 -18.14
CA LEU A 74 -2.10 -16.32 -17.04
C LEU A 74 -0.67 -16.44 -17.56
N TYR A 75 0.02 -15.29 -17.71
CA TYR A 75 1.43 -15.25 -18.08
C TYR A 75 2.33 -15.59 -16.88
N ALA A 76 3.38 -16.38 -17.14
CA ALA A 76 4.33 -16.73 -16.10
C ALA A 76 5.18 -15.53 -15.68
N ASP A 77 5.70 -14.80 -16.65
CA ASP A 77 6.57 -13.65 -16.45
C ASP A 77 6.14 -12.45 -17.29
N ILE A 78 6.52 -11.24 -16.86
CA ILE A 78 6.04 -9.97 -17.45
C ILE A 78 6.48 -9.82 -18.90
N GLN A 79 7.67 -10.29 -19.24
CA GLN A 79 8.21 -10.25 -20.60
C GLN A 79 7.47 -11.18 -21.59
N ASP A 80 6.68 -12.13 -21.06
CA ASP A 80 5.89 -13.04 -21.89
C ASP A 80 4.54 -12.44 -22.30
N VAL A 81 4.22 -11.23 -21.79
CA VAL A 81 2.94 -10.57 -22.08
C VAL A 81 2.87 -10.15 -23.52
N GLU A 82 1.88 -10.69 -24.23
CA GLU A 82 1.61 -10.40 -25.63
C GLU A 82 0.21 -9.82 -25.83
N GLY A 83 0.08 -9.00 -26.87
CA GLY A 83 -1.22 -8.46 -27.29
C GLY A 83 -1.43 -7.01 -26.90
N ILE A 84 -2.65 -6.53 -27.21
CA ILE A 84 -3.06 -5.15 -26.98
C ILE A 84 -4.01 -5.11 -25.77
N TYR A 85 -3.67 -4.26 -24.82
CA TYR A 85 -4.46 -3.99 -23.63
C TYR A 85 -4.87 -2.53 -23.61
N ASP A 86 -6.10 -2.23 -23.29
CA ASP A 86 -6.55 -0.85 -23.08
C ASP A 86 -6.50 -0.46 -21.61
N THR A 87 -6.43 -1.43 -20.71
CA THR A 87 -6.38 -1.19 -19.27
C THR A 87 -5.33 -2.08 -18.60
N ILE A 88 -4.45 -1.48 -17.81
CA ILE A 88 -3.55 -2.19 -16.90
C ILE A 88 -4.00 -1.91 -15.46
N ILE A 89 -4.08 -2.95 -14.63
CA ILE A 89 -4.34 -2.84 -13.19
C ILE A 89 -3.08 -3.27 -12.44
N MET A 90 -2.46 -2.34 -11.73
CA MET A 90 -1.24 -2.58 -10.94
C MET A 90 -1.63 -3.13 -9.56
N ALA A 91 -1.67 -4.45 -9.43
CA ALA A 91 -1.96 -5.18 -8.20
C ALA A 91 -0.68 -5.71 -7.51
N CYS A 92 0.43 -5.02 -7.71
CA CYS A 92 1.71 -5.24 -7.06
C CYS A 92 2.02 -4.11 -6.06
N THR A 93 3.13 -4.19 -5.34
CA THR A 93 3.59 -3.14 -4.42
C THR A 93 4.07 -1.90 -5.17
N ALA A 94 3.94 -0.72 -4.58
CA ALA A 94 4.22 0.56 -5.24
C ALA A 94 5.68 0.69 -5.73
N ASP A 95 6.63 0.11 -5.00
CA ASP A 95 8.05 0.05 -5.37
C ASP A 95 8.34 -0.77 -6.64
N ALA A 96 7.38 -1.56 -7.10
CA ALA A 96 7.50 -2.37 -8.30
C ALA A 96 6.81 -1.77 -9.53
N TYR A 97 6.11 -0.64 -9.42
CA TYR A 97 5.32 -0.11 -10.55
C TYR A 97 6.18 0.17 -11.78
N HIS A 98 7.19 1.03 -11.63
CA HIS A 98 8.08 1.37 -12.75
C HIS A 98 8.84 0.15 -13.28
N SER A 99 9.51 -0.58 -12.40
CA SER A 99 10.33 -1.74 -12.80
C SER A 99 9.52 -2.85 -13.48
N THR A 100 8.23 -2.92 -13.21
CA THR A 100 7.30 -3.86 -13.83
C THR A 100 6.83 -3.36 -15.20
N LEU A 101 6.43 -2.09 -15.30
CA LEU A 101 6.06 -1.49 -16.59
C LEU A 101 7.23 -1.52 -17.57
N ALA A 102 8.47 -1.33 -17.11
CA ALA A 102 9.68 -1.35 -17.92
C ALA A 102 9.99 -2.72 -18.55
N GLN A 103 9.37 -3.80 -18.08
CA GLN A 103 9.50 -5.14 -18.65
C GLN A 103 8.45 -5.46 -19.72
N LEU A 104 7.41 -4.64 -19.86
CA LEU A 104 6.42 -4.79 -20.92
C LEU A 104 6.99 -4.30 -22.27
N SER A 105 6.52 -4.88 -23.37
CA SER A 105 6.93 -4.45 -24.69
C SER A 105 6.43 -3.03 -25.02
N THR A 106 7.22 -2.27 -25.78
CA THR A 106 6.82 -0.95 -26.30
C THR A 106 5.47 -1.01 -27.00
N ALA A 107 5.26 -2.03 -27.83
CA ALA A 107 4.00 -2.21 -28.56
C ALA A 107 2.78 -2.39 -27.64
N THR A 108 2.96 -3.00 -26.48
CA THR A 108 1.91 -3.10 -25.44
C THR A 108 1.66 -1.74 -24.81
N LEU A 109 2.72 -1.04 -24.36
CA LEU A 109 2.61 0.24 -23.65
C LEU A 109 2.00 1.36 -24.52
N GLU A 110 2.34 1.44 -25.80
CA GLU A 110 1.79 2.43 -26.74
C GLU A 110 0.26 2.34 -26.92
N LYS A 111 -0.33 1.20 -26.65
CA LYS A 111 -1.77 0.95 -26.84
C LYS A 111 -2.59 1.03 -25.56
N VAL A 112 -1.94 1.08 -24.41
CA VAL A 112 -2.61 1.24 -23.11
C VAL A 112 -3.25 2.62 -23.04
N LYS A 113 -4.53 2.66 -22.68
CA LYS A 113 -5.29 3.90 -22.51
C LYS A 113 -5.34 4.34 -21.05
N ARG A 114 -5.30 3.39 -20.12
CA ARG A 114 -5.36 3.67 -18.69
C ARG A 114 -4.60 2.70 -17.83
N ILE A 115 -4.08 3.21 -16.73
CA ILE A 115 -3.40 2.42 -15.70
C ILE A 115 -4.06 2.73 -14.36
N LEU A 116 -4.50 1.69 -13.64
CA LEU A 116 -5.10 1.77 -12.31
C LEU A 116 -4.07 1.36 -11.26
N LEU A 117 -3.74 2.25 -10.34
CA LEU A 117 -2.85 2.00 -9.21
C LEU A 117 -3.69 1.65 -7.99
N VAL A 118 -3.69 0.36 -7.61
CA VAL A 118 -4.61 -0.19 -6.59
C VAL A 118 -4.19 0.15 -5.17
N SER A 119 -2.90 0.10 -4.90
CA SER A 119 -2.33 0.43 -3.60
C SER A 119 -1.11 1.32 -3.77
N PRO A 120 -1.30 2.52 -4.31
CA PRO A 120 -0.19 3.45 -4.51
C PRO A 120 0.33 3.99 -3.18
N THR A 121 1.49 4.62 -3.26
CA THR A 121 2.01 5.51 -2.22
C THR A 121 2.10 6.93 -2.75
N PHE A 122 2.42 7.89 -1.91
CA PHE A 122 2.63 9.28 -2.29
C PHE A 122 3.62 9.39 -3.47
N GLY A 123 3.17 9.99 -4.58
CA GLY A 123 3.96 10.18 -5.79
C GLY A 123 4.00 9.01 -6.77
N SER A 124 3.27 7.92 -6.50
CA SER A 124 3.20 6.77 -7.42
C SER A 124 2.70 7.16 -8.80
N GLN A 125 1.68 8.02 -8.86
CA GLN A 125 1.17 8.54 -10.13
C GLN A 125 2.25 9.34 -10.88
N MET A 126 3.05 10.15 -10.20
CA MET A 126 4.11 10.95 -10.82
C MET A 126 5.09 10.06 -11.58
N ILE A 127 5.49 8.94 -10.96
CA ILE A 127 6.41 7.94 -11.53
C ILE A 127 5.78 7.29 -12.77
N VAL A 128 4.55 6.79 -12.64
CA VAL A 128 3.88 6.05 -13.70
C VAL A 128 3.52 6.97 -14.88
N GLU A 129 2.96 8.15 -14.62
CA GLU A 129 2.62 9.13 -15.67
C GLU A 129 3.88 9.56 -16.42
N GLN A 130 4.94 9.94 -15.72
CA GLN A 130 6.19 10.37 -16.33
C GLN A 130 6.83 9.25 -17.18
N TYR A 131 6.86 8.03 -16.69
CA TYR A 131 7.38 6.90 -17.44
C TYR A 131 6.58 6.67 -18.73
N MET A 132 5.25 6.72 -18.64
CA MET A 132 4.35 6.46 -19.76
C MET A 132 4.34 7.55 -20.83
N THR A 133 4.78 8.78 -20.52
CA THR A 133 4.90 9.85 -21.53
C THR A 133 5.81 9.49 -22.71
N ASN A 134 6.72 8.54 -22.51
CA ASN A 134 7.59 8.01 -23.57
C ASN A 134 6.84 7.15 -24.59
N PHE A 135 5.66 6.65 -24.25
CA PHE A 135 4.88 5.70 -25.06
C PHE A 135 3.52 6.27 -25.44
N ASN A 136 2.81 6.86 -24.50
CA ASN A 136 1.49 7.45 -24.70
C ASN A 136 1.34 8.68 -23.80
N LYS A 137 1.30 9.87 -24.40
CA LYS A 137 1.18 11.14 -23.69
C LYS A 137 -0.23 11.40 -23.12
N ASP A 138 -1.23 10.73 -23.70
CA ASP A 138 -2.64 10.88 -23.32
C ASP A 138 -3.08 9.78 -22.35
N ILE A 139 -2.13 9.10 -21.71
CA ILE A 139 -2.41 8.03 -20.75
C ILE A 139 -3.22 8.54 -19.56
N GLU A 140 -4.31 7.85 -19.26
CA GLU A 140 -5.04 8.06 -18.02
C GLU A 140 -4.40 7.26 -16.89
N VAL A 141 -3.95 7.92 -15.83
CA VAL A 141 -3.45 7.28 -14.61
C VAL A 141 -4.45 7.54 -13.49
N ILE A 142 -4.98 6.46 -12.93
CA ILE A 142 -5.98 6.49 -11.85
C ILE A 142 -5.35 5.88 -10.59
N SER A 143 -5.30 6.67 -9.52
CA SER A 143 -4.85 6.19 -8.21
C SER A 143 -6.02 5.99 -7.27
N PHE A 144 -6.07 4.82 -6.64
CA PHE A 144 -6.90 4.60 -5.46
C PHE A 144 -6.15 5.05 -4.20
N SER A 145 -6.86 5.31 -3.12
CA SER A 145 -6.22 5.57 -1.83
C SER A 145 -5.53 4.31 -1.28
N THR A 146 -6.18 3.17 -1.42
CA THR A 146 -5.70 1.87 -0.98
C THR A 146 -6.54 0.76 -1.61
N TYR A 147 -6.12 -0.49 -1.43
CA TYR A 147 -6.94 -1.64 -1.79
C TYR A 147 -8.25 -1.67 -0.99
N LEU A 148 -9.29 -2.23 -1.59
CA LEU A 148 -10.67 -2.23 -1.10
C LEU A 148 -10.91 -2.95 0.23
N GLY A 149 -9.96 -3.77 0.69
CA GLY A 149 -10.19 -4.55 1.92
C GLY A 149 -8.98 -5.36 2.38
N ASP A 150 -9.22 -6.51 2.95
CA ASP A 150 -8.23 -7.50 3.32
C ASP A 150 -8.55 -8.84 2.65
N THR A 151 -7.70 -9.26 1.72
CA THR A 151 -7.82 -10.54 1.01
C THR A 151 -6.57 -11.36 1.22
N ARG A 152 -6.74 -12.61 1.64
CA ARG A 152 -5.67 -13.53 2.02
C ARG A 152 -5.80 -14.85 1.26
N LEU A 153 -4.75 -15.67 1.27
CA LEU A 153 -4.88 -17.05 0.85
C LEU A 153 -5.84 -17.75 1.79
N TYR A 154 -6.77 -18.54 1.23
CA TYR A 154 -7.64 -19.43 2.01
C TYR A 154 -6.81 -20.54 2.65
N ASP A 155 -5.97 -21.18 1.82
CA ASP A 155 -4.99 -22.19 2.22
C ASP A 155 -3.67 -21.96 1.44
N VAL A 156 -2.55 -22.10 2.11
CA VAL A 156 -1.22 -22.01 1.49
C VAL A 156 -1.00 -23.12 0.45
N ALA A 157 -1.64 -24.27 0.61
CA ALA A 157 -1.59 -25.37 -0.35
C ALA A 157 -2.45 -25.12 -1.61
N GLN A 158 -3.40 -24.19 -1.55
CA GLN A 158 -4.30 -23.82 -2.65
C GLN A 158 -4.17 -22.33 -2.99
N PRO A 159 -3.05 -21.90 -3.61
CA PRO A 159 -2.78 -20.50 -3.83
C PRO A 159 -3.73 -19.81 -4.83
N ASN A 160 -4.52 -20.56 -5.59
CA ASN A 160 -5.60 -20.10 -6.47
C ASN A 160 -6.94 -19.88 -5.75
N HIS A 161 -7.03 -20.17 -4.44
CA HIS A 161 -8.19 -19.91 -3.60
C HIS A 161 -7.86 -18.82 -2.57
N VAL A 162 -8.66 -17.75 -2.56
CA VAL A 162 -8.49 -16.62 -1.64
C VAL A 162 -9.77 -16.33 -0.86
N VAL A 163 -9.63 -15.71 0.30
CA VAL A 163 -10.73 -15.26 1.14
C VAL A 163 -10.61 -13.77 1.42
N THR A 164 -11.68 -13.02 1.18
CA THR A 164 -11.80 -11.62 1.57
C THR A 164 -12.42 -11.56 2.97
N THR A 165 -11.63 -11.12 3.95
CA THR A 165 -11.99 -11.12 5.37
C THR A 165 -12.61 -9.81 5.82
N GLY A 166 -12.31 -8.70 5.14
CA GLY A 166 -12.86 -7.39 5.42
C GLY A 166 -12.92 -6.53 4.17
N VAL A 167 -13.93 -5.67 4.10
CA VAL A 167 -14.14 -4.73 3.00
C VAL A 167 -14.36 -3.33 3.58
N LYS A 168 -13.70 -2.34 3.01
CA LYS A 168 -13.84 -0.94 3.40
C LYS A 168 -15.18 -0.39 2.90
N SER A 169 -15.86 0.39 3.73
CA SER A 169 -17.11 1.06 3.34
C SER A 169 -16.87 2.25 2.40
N LYS A 170 -15.64 2.81 2.39
CA LYS A 170 -15.29 4.00 1.62
C LYS A 170 -13.86 3.92 1.08
N LEU A 171 -13.69 4.36 -0.17
CA LEU A 171 -12.39 4.54 -0.83
C LEU A 171 -12.36 5.90 -1.54
N TYR A 172 -11.15 6.37 -1.80
CA TYR A 172 -10.90 7.55 -2.61
C TYR A 172 -10.22 7.17 -3.90
N VAL A 173 -10.55 7.86 -4.99
CA VAL A 173 -9.98 7.64 -6.31
C VAL A 173 -9.77 8.99 -6.99
N GLY A 174 -8.68 9.13 -7.74
CA GLY A 174 -8.43 10.33 -8.53
C GLY A 174 -7.75 9.99 -9.85
N SER A 175 -8.06 10.76 -10.90
CA SER A 175 -7.46 10.67 -12.23
C SER A 175 -6.60 11.89 -12.52
N ASN A 176 -5.56 11.72 -13.36
CA ASN A 176 -4.79 12.84 -13.91
C ASN A 176 -5.58 13.64 -14.98
N LEU A 177 -6.74 13.13 -15.39
CA LEU A 177 -7.68 13.84 -16.25
C LEU A 177 -8.68 14.64 -15.39
N GLY A 178 -9.10 15.82 -15.86
CA GLY A 178 -10.09 16.63 -15.14
C GLY A 178 -11.49 15.98 -15.05
N TYR A 179 -11.81 15.10 -16.00
CA TYR A 179 -13.01 14.24 -16.02
C TYR A 179 -12.61 12.84 -16.47
N SER A 180 -13.11 11.83 -15.78
CA SER A 180 -12.79 10.42 -16.04
C SER A 180 -14.08 9.59 -16.18
N GLU A 181 -14.37 9.15 -17.39
CA GLU A 181 -15.44 8.17 -17.62
C GLU A 181 -15.15 6.84 -16.90
N THR A 182 -13.88 6.52 -16.72
CA THR A 182 -13.44 5.33 -15.99
C THR A 182 -13.83 5.43 -14.51
N ILE A 183 -13.62 6.59 -13.87
CA ILE A 183 -14.05 6.78 -12.47
C ILE A 183 -15.58 6.71 -12.36
N VAL A 184 -16.32 7.29 -13.31
CA VAL A 184 -17.80 7.19 -13.33
C VAL A 184 -18.23 5.72 -13.39
N PHE A 185 -17.62 4.93 -14.27
CA PHE A 185 -17.88 3.48 -14.35
C PHE A 185 -17.53 2.76 -13.05
N LEU A 186 -16.32 3.03 -12.49
CA LEU A 186 -15.87 2.40 -11.25
C LEU A 186 -16.78 2.73 -10.07
N LYS A 187 -17.32 3.95 -9.96
CA LYS A 187 -18.33 4.29 -8.93
C LYS A 187 -19.52 3.35 -8.99
N GLY A 188 -20.10 3.13 -10.18
CA GLY A 188 -21.21 2.21 -10.34
C GLY A 188 -20.86 0.75 -10.00
N VAL A 189 -19.62 0.33 -10.29
CA VAL A 189 -19.12 -1.00 -9.92
C VAL A 189 -18.99 -1.14 -8.40
N PHE A 190 -18.34 -0.19 -7.74
CA PHE A 190 -18.08 -0.25 -6.29
C PHE A 190 -19.35 -0.10 -5.45
N GLU A 191 -20.34 0.67 -5.97
CA GLU A 191 -21.65 0.81 -5.33
C GLU A 191 -22.40 -0.54 -5.25
N GLN A 192 -22.26 -1.42 -6.26
CA GLN A 192 -22.84 -2.76 -6.23
C GLN A 192 -22.30 -3.61 -5.06
N PHE A 193 -21.10 -3.29 -4.58
CA PHE A 193 -20.44 -3.95 -3.45
C PHE A 193 -20.57 -3.16 -2.13
N HIS A 194 -21.43 -2.14 -2.09
CA HIS A 194 -21.63 -1.27 -0.93
C HIS A 194 -20.37 -0.51 -0.50
N ILE A 195 -19.48 -0.18 -1.45
CA ILE A 195 -18.29 0.62 -1.23
C ILE A 195 -18.50 2.01 -1.84
N ALA A 196 -18.51 3.04 -1.01
CA ALA A 196 -18.56 4.41 -1.48
C ALA A 196 -17.23 4.83 -2.10
N LEU A 197 -17.20 5.09 -3.41
CA LEU A 197 -16.02 5.56 -4.11
C LEU A 197 -16.07 7.07 -4.28
N THR A 198 -15.25 7.80 -3.52
CA THR A 198 -15.17 9.27 -3.54
C THR A 198 -14.16 9.72 -4.59
N ASP A 199 -14.63 10.52 -5.54
CA ASP A 199 -13.82 11.14 -6.57
C ASP A 199 -13.01 12.30 -6.00
N MET A 200 -11.70 12.31 -6.29
CA MET A 200 -10.75 13.29 -5.81
C MET A 200 -10.20 14.12 -7.00
N PRO A 201 -9.84 15.39 -6.77
CA PRO A 201 -9.41 16.29 -7.85
C PRO A 201 -8.21 15.80 -8.66
N THR A 202 -7.30 15.04 -8.05
CA THR A 202 -6.11 14.47 -8.72
C THR A 202 -5.74 13.13 -8.07
N PRO A 203 -4.91 12.31 -8.74
CA PRO A 203 -4.38 11.08 -8.14
C PRO A 203 -3.68 11.33 -6.79
N LEU A 204 -2.90 12.39 -6.67
CA LEU A 204 -2.19 12.73 -5.44
C LEU A 204 -3.14 12.95 -4.25
N HIS A 205 -4.30 13.56 -4.48
CA HIS A 205 -5.33 13.70 -3.44
C HIS A 205 -5.81 12.32 -2.95
N ALA A 206 -5.98 11.35 -3.85
CA ALA A 206 -6.37 9.99 -3.47
C ALA A 206 -5.23 9.26 -2.75
N GLU A 207 -3.99 9.33 -3.26
CA GLU A 207 -2.80 8.71 -2.68
C GLU A 207 -2.55 9.13 -1.23
N THR A 208 -2.89 10.37 -0.88
CA THR A 208 -2.75 10.89 0.49
C THR A 208 -3.83 10.40 1.46
N ARG A 209 -4.89 9.76 0.96
CA ARG A 209 -5.94 9.14 1.79
C ARG A 209 -5.61 7.69 2.15
N ASN A 210 -4.35 7.43 2.51
CA ASN A 210 -3.87 6.16 3.01
C ASN A 210 -3.20 6.38 4.38
N SER A 211 -3.81 5.88 5.46
CA SER A 211 -3.31 6.04 6.83
C SER A 211 -1.90 5.48 7.02
N SER A 212 -1.54 4.44 6.28
CA SER A 212 -0.20 3.84 6.33
C SER A 212 0.91 4.84 6.02
N LEU A 213 0.64 5.89 5.23
CA LEU A 213 1.63 6.95 4.94
C LEU A 213 2.10 7.66 6.21
N TYR A 214 1.19 7.87 7.15
CA TYR A 214 1.41 8.69 8.34
C TYR A 214 1.85 7.88 9.56
N VAL A 215 1.39 6.62 9.65
CA VAL A 215 1.58 5.82 10.85
C VAL A 215 2.64 4.73 10.71
N HIS A 216 2.84 4.15 9.53
CA HIS A 216 3.78 3.04 9.37
C HIS A 216 5.24 3.45 9.53
N PRO A 217 5.76 4.52 8.87
CA PRO A 217 7.17 4.87 9.05
C PRO A 217 7.55 5.09 10.52
N PRO A 218 6.78 5.87 11.35
CA PRO A 218 7.04 5.95 12.77
C PRO A 218 6.98 4.60 13.48
N LEU A 219 6.01 3.74 13.17
CA LEU A 219 5.83 2.46 13.84
C LEU A 219 6.89 1.42 13.48
N PHE A 220 7.46 1.46 12.28
CA PHE A 220 8.41 0.44 11.81
C PHE A 220 9.85 0.92 11.68
N MET A 221 10.09 2.26 11.58
CA MET A 221 11.43 2.82 11.41
C MET A 221 11.94 3.56 12.67
N ASN A 222 11.35 3.25 13.84
CA ASN A 222 11.89 3.65 15.16
C ASN A 222 12.91 2.61 15.67
N ASP A 223 13.70 2.99 16.65
CA ASP A 223 14.78 2.14 17.18
C ASP A 223 14.27 0.84 17.81
N PHE A 224 13.12 0.84 18.48
CA PHE A 224 12.52 -0.37 19.05
C PHE A 224 12.18 -1.39 17.97
N SER A 225 11.42 -0.98 16.97
CA SER A 225 10.97 -1.87 15.89
C SER A 225 12.14 -2.36 15.03
N LEU A 226 13.07 -1.46 14.67
CA LEU A 226 14.25 -1.83 13.89
C LEU A 226 15.15 -2.80 14.65
N LYS A 227 15.34 -2.60 15.95
CA LYS A 227 16.09 -3.55 16.78
C LYS A 227 15.45 -4.94 16.74
N VAL A 228 14.14 -5.03 16.94
CA VAL A 228 13.41 -6.31 16.85
C VAL A 228 13.55 -6.95 15.48
N ILE A 229 13.44 -6.16 14.41
CA ILE A 229 13.51 -6.66 13.03
C ILE A 229 14.90 -7.22 12.72
N PHE A 230 15.96 -6.50 13.06
CA PHE A 230 17.33 -6.84 12.66
C PHE A 230 18.09 -7.74 13.64
N GLU A 231 17.81 -7.62 14.95
CA GLU A 231 18.49 -8.37 15.99
C GLU A 231 17.65 -9.52 16.57
N GLY A 232 16.32 -9.45 16.38
CA GLY A 232 15.37 -10.42 16.94
C GLY A 232 14.95 -10.09 18.36
N THR A 233 14.07 -10.93 18.91
CA THR A 233 13.60 -10.87 20.30
C THR A 233 13.15 -12.25 20.77
N GLU A 234 13.32 -12.53 22.05
CA GLU A 234 12.87 -13.77 22.69
C GLU A 234 11.40 -13.71 23.16
N VAL A 235 10.85 -12.50 23.27
CA VAL A 235 9.48 -12.28 23.70
C VAL A 235 8.62 -11.75 22.56
N PRO A 236 7.33 -12.12 22.47
CA PRO A 236 6.43 -11.55 21.48
C PRO A 236 6.28 -10.05 21.65
N VAL A 237 6.45 -9.30 20.55
CA VAL A 237 6.23 -7.84 20.51
C VAL A 237 5.39 -7.48 19.29
N TYR A 238 4.63 -6.40 19.41
CA TYR A 238 3.54 -6.06 18.50
C TYR A 238 3.60 -4.60 18.05
N VAL A 239 3.21 -4.35 16.82
CA VAL A 239 3.31 -3.03 16.17
C VAL A 239 2.49 -1.96 16.90
N TYR A 240 1.28 -2.32 17.34
CA TYR A 240 0.31 -1.35 17.88
C TYR A 240 0.16 -1.41 19.40
N LYS A 241 1.11 -2.02 20.10
CA LYS A 241 1.15 -2.07 21.55
C LYS A 241 1.97 -0.93 22.14
N LEU A 242 1.63 -0.57 23.36
CA LEU A 242 2.42 0.33 24.16
C LEU A 242 3.73 -0.34 24.58
N PHE A 243 4.76 0.45 24.86
CA PHE A 243 5.99 -0.05 25.46
C PHE A 243 5.71 -0.71 26.83
N PRO A 244 6.30 -1.87 27.19
CA PRO A 244 7.36 -2.59 26.46
C PRO A 244 6.88 -3.65 25.46
N GLU A 245 5.61 -3.89 25.30
CA GLU A 245 5.06 -4.89 24.38
C GLU A 245 5.10 -4.45 22.91
N GLY A 246 5.34 -3.17 22.67
CA GLY A 246 5.44 -2.56 21.35
C GLY A 246 6.16 -1.22 21.37
N PRO A 247 6.24 -0.53 20.22
CA PRO A 247 7.04 0.67 20.06
C PRO A 247 6.37 1.93 20.60
N ILE A 248 5.08 1.90 20.96
CA ILE A 248 4.31 3.12 21.22
C ILE A 248 4.70 3.74 22.56
N THR A 249 5.29 4.92 22.47
CA THR A 249 5.68 5.80 23.57
C THR A 249 5.28 7.23 23.23
N MET A 250 5.32 8.15 24.19
CA MET A 250 5.12 9.58 23.91
C MET A 250 6.17 10.12 22.92
N THR A 251 7.40 9.61 22.95
CA THR A 251 8.44 9.98 21.97
C THR A 251 8.03 9.56 20.57
N LEU A 252 7.55 8.33 20.36
CA LEU A 252 7.09 7.88 19.07
C LEU A 252 5.89 8.70 18.54
N ILE A 253 4.96 9.05 19.42
CA ILE A 253 3.81 9.90 19.08
C ILE A 253 4.27 11.30 18.66
N HIS A 254 5.24 11.87 19.35
CA HIS A 254 5.88 13.14 18.97
C HIS A 254 6.51 13.06 17.57
N GLU A 255 7.30 12.01 17.30
CA GLU A 255 7.92 11.78 16.00
C GLU A 255 6.87 11.59 14.88
N MET A 256 5.78 10.87 15.16
CA MET A 256 4.66 10.69 14.24
C MET A 256 4.00 12.02 13.88
N ARG A 257 3.73 12.87 14.87
CA ARG A 257 3.15 14.21 14.65
C ARG A 257 4.10 15.08 13.84
N LEU A 258 5.40 15.06 14.11
CA LEU A 258 6.39 15.83 13.34
C LEU A 258 6.43 15.37 11.89
N MET A 259 6.49 14.08 11.62
CA MET A 259 6.46 13.56 10.25
C MET A 259 5.18 13.96 9.51
N TRP A 260 4.03 13.82 10.18
CA TRP A 260 2.76 14.29 9.61
C TRP A 260 2.81 15.78 9.25
N THR A 261 3.33 16.63 10.14
CA THR A 261 3.48 18.07 9.88
C THR A 261 4.36 18.34 8.65
N GLU A 262 5.50 17.65 8.52
CA GLU A 262 6.39 17.77 7.35
C GLU A 262 5.66 17.39 6.05
N MET A 263 4.88 16.31 6.08
CA MET A 263 4.08 15.90 4.94
C MET A 263 3.01 16.92 4.56
N MET A 264 2.33 17.55 5.53
CA MET A 264 1.33 18.61 5.26
C MET A 264 1.97 19.81 4.58
N ILE A 265 3.20 20.19 4.93
CA ILE A 265 3.96 21.26 4.26
C ILE A 265 4.24 20.89 2.79
N ILE A 266 4.60 19.63 2.53
CA ILE A 266 4.82 19.16 1.14
C ILE A 266 3.49 19.20 0.36
N LEU A 267 2.39 18.72 0.92
CA LEU A 267 1.07 18.69 0.28
C LEU A 267 0.58 20.09 -0.11
N ALA A 268 0.85 21.10 0.73
CA ALA A 268 0.49 22.48 0.46
C ALA A 268 1.11 23.02 -0.86
N LYS A 269 2.31 22.54 -1.25
CA LYS A 269 2.95 22.90 -2.54
C LYS A 269 2.21 22.36 -3.76
N PHE A 270 1.41 21.31 -3.57
CA PHE A 270 0.56 20.72 -4.61
C PHE A 270 -0.89 21.22 -4.53
N SER A 271 -1.20 22.18 -3.65
CA SER A 271 -2.58 22.61 -3.37
C SER A 271 -3.49 21.46 -2.94
N VAL A 272 -2.92 20.44 -2.32
CA VAL A 272 -3.66 19.34 -1.68
C VAL A 272 -3.99 19.76 -0.26
N PRO A 273 -5.27 19.73 0.15
CA PRO A 273 -5.66 20.05 1.52
C PRO A 273 -4.95 19.16 2.53
N SER A 274 -4.67 19.72 3.70
CA SER A 274 -4.15 18.93 4.82
C SER A 274 -5.08 17.77 5.18
N VAL A 275 -4.50 16.74 5.76
CA VAL A 275 -5.24 15.58 6.28
C VAL A 275 -5.26 15.68 7.79
N ASN A 276 -6.41 15.94 8.38
CA ASN A 276 -6.58 15.84 9.82
C ASN A 276 -6.28 14.40 10.27
N LEU A 277 -5.09 14.18 10.82
CA LEU A 277 -4.59 12.85 11.12
C LEU A 277 -5.48 12.09 12.11
N LEU A 278 -5.94 12.76 13.18
CA LEU A 278 -6.76 12.12 14.20
C LEU A 278 -8.13 11.74 13.64
N GLU A 279 -8.81 12.65 12.95
CA GLU A 279 -10.10 12.39 12.31
C GLU A 279 -9.99 11.22 11.32
N PHE A 280 -8.94 11.23 10.49
CA PHE A 280 -8.69 10.17 9.52
C PHE A 280 -8.46 8.80 10.20
N MET A 281 -7.76 8.79 11.34
CA MET A 281 -7.52 7.56 12.10
C MET A 281 -8.79 7.02 12.75
N VAL A 282 -9.66 7.88 13.30
CA VAL A 282 -10.81 7.45 14.12
C VAL A 282 -12.12 7.35 13.35
N LYS A 283 -12.31 8.14 12.28
CA LYS A 283 -13.56 8.12 11.51
C LYS A 283 -13.48 7.23 10.26
N GLU A 284 -12.30 7.08 9.66
CA GLU A 284 -12.16 6.39 8.39
C GLU A 284 -11.37 5.06 8.47
N ASN A 285 -10.67 4.79 9.58
CA ASN A 285 -9.85 3.57 9.69
C ASN A 285 -10.32 2.67 10.84
N TYR A 286 -9.95 2.98 12.05
CA TYR A 286 -10.31 2.19 13.23
C TYR A 286 -11.03 3.09 14.21
N PRO A 287 -12.36 3.07 14.22
CA PRO A 287 -13.15 3.89 15.13
C PRO A 287 -12.87 3.52 16.58
N VAL A 288 -13.01 4.51 17.44
CA VAL A 288 -12.98 4.33 18.89
C VAL A 288 -14.38 4.60 19.46
N ARG A 289 -14.62 4.18 20.69
CA ARG A 289 -15.90 4.50 21.34
C ARG A 289 -16.07 6.01 21.50
N PRO A 290 -17.29 6.54 21.39
CA PRO A 290 -17.55 7.99 21.46
C PRO A 290 -17.03 8.64 22.74
N GLU A 291 -17.01 7.89 23.85
CA GLU A 291 -16.55 8.38 25.16
C GLU A 291 -15.02 8.55 25.22
N THR A 292 -14.28 8.01 24.24
CA THR A 292 -12.81 8.02 24.25
C THR A 292 -12.23 9.38 23.86
N LEU A 293 -12.82 10.02 22.86
CA LEU A 293 -12.37 11.29 22.30
C LEU A 293 -13.59 12.18 22.02
N ALA A 294 -13.52 13.43 22.44
CA ALA A 294 -14.54 14.39 22.09
C ALA A 294 -14.52 14.74 20.60
N ASP A 295 -15.68 14.82 19.97
CA ASP A 295 -15.79 15.16 18.53
C ASP A 295 -15.14 16.52 18.21
N ASP A 296 -15.31 17.52 19.08
CA ASP A 296 -14.70 18.84 18.93
C ASP A 296 -13.17 18.77 18.86
N ASP A 297 -12.54 17.95 19.68
CA ASP A 297 -11.10 17.71 19.66
C ASP A 297 -10.67 17.00 18.38
N VAL A 298 -11.46 16.03 17.91
CA VAL A 298 -11.18 15.30 16.65
C VAL A 298 -11.24 16.24 15.46
N TYR A 299 -12.29 17.05 15.33
CA TYR A 299 -12.46 17.94 14.18
C TYR A 299 -11.52 19.16 14.21
N SER A 300 -11.17 19.67 15.39
CA SER A 300 -10.25 20.79 15.56
C SER A 300 -8.78 20.39 15.70
N PHE A 301 -8.43 19.12 15.56
CA PHE A 301 -7.10 18.58 15.83
C PHE A 301 -5.94 19.39 15.21
N GLU A 302 -6.08 19.82 13.96
CA GLU A 302 -5.04 20.56 13.25
C GLU A 302 -4.76 21.93 13.88
N GLN A 303 -5.72 22.55 14.56
CA GLN A 303 -5.62 23.85 15.21
C GLN A 303 -5.15 23.76 16.67
N LEU A 304 -5.15 22.55 17.25
CA LEU A 304 -4.76 22.35 18.65
C LEU A 304 -3.24 22.56 18.84
N PRO A 305 -2.81 22.96 20.04
CA PRO A 305 -1.39 22.99 20.39
C PRO A 305 -0.75 21.61 20.25
N ALA A 306 0.53 21.57 19.89
CA ALA A 306 1.28 20.33 19.64
C ALA A 306 1.15 19.30 20.77
N ILE A 307 1.27 19.74 22.01
CA ILE A 307 1.13 18.85 23.18
C ILE A 307 -0.26 18.21 23.28
N HIS A 308 -1.31 18.95 22.90
CA HIS A 308 -2.67 18.43 22.91
C HIS A 308 -2.86 17.44 21.75
N GLN A 309 -2.34 17.75 20.56
CA GLN A 309 -2.33 16.81 19.42
C GLN A 309 -1.67 15.48 19.80
N GLU A 310 -0.50 15.52 20.45
CA GLU A 310 0.24 14.33 20.89
C GLU A 310 -0.54 13.54 21.95
N TYR A 311 -1.17 14.23 22.91
CA TYR A 311 -2.02 13.60 23.91
C TYR A 311 -3.19 12.83 23.26
N LEU A 312 -3.91 13.45 22.33
CA LEU A 312 -5.04 12.83 21.64
C LEU A 312 -4.63 11.62 20.79
N LEU A 313 -3.50 11.71 20.10
CA LEU A 313 -2.94 10.56 19.35
C LEU A 313 -2.58 9.42 20.29
N TYR A 314 -1.99 9.72 21.45
CA TYR A 314 -1.66 8.70 22.44
C TYR A 314 -2.93 8.05 23.02
N VAL A 315 -3.94 8.84 23.38
CA VAL A 315 -5.26 8.33 23.83
C VAL A 315 -5.89 7.42 22.79
N ARG A 316 -5.86 7.82 21.52
CA ARG A 316 -6.35 6.98 20.42
C ARG A 316 -5.65 5.63 20.37
N TYR A 317 -4.31 5.57 20.53
CA TYR A 317 -3.60 4.30 20.53
C TYR A 317 -3.93 3.44 21.75
N THR A 318 -4.15 4.02 22.91
CA THR A 318 -4.60 3.27 24.09
C THR A 318 -6.01 2.69 23.93
N ALA A 319 -6.87 3.38 23.19
CA ALA A 319 -8.26 2.98 22.98
C ALA A 319 -8.45 1.82 22.01
N ILE A 320 -7.46 1.52 21.13
CA ILE A 320 -7.55 0.43 20.15
C ILE A 320 -6.87 -0.87 20.60
N LEU A 321 -6.56 -1.01 21.88
CA LEU A 321 -5.95 -2.25 22.39
C LEU A 321 -6.85 -3.47 22.19
N ILE A 322 -8.16 -3.26 22.20
CA ILE A 322 -9.18 -4.28 21.94
C ILE A 322 -10.19 -3.67 20.98
N ASP A 323 -10.71 -4.46 20.02
CA ASP A 323 -11.80 -4.01 19.17
C ASP A 323 -13.03 -3.64 20.03
N PRO A 324 -13.39 -2.35 20.11
CA PRO A 324 -14.47 -1.92 20.97
C PRO A 324 -15.86 -2.35 20.49
N PHE A 325 -15.97 -2.86 19.27
CA PHE A 325 -17.23 -3.24 18.62
C PHE A 325 -17.36 -4.76 18.42
N SER A 326 -16.31 -5.54 18.72
CA SER A 326 -16.39 -7.00 18.63
C SER A 326 -17.10 -7.60 19.82
N GLU A 327 -17.87 -8.64 19.57
CA GLU A 327 -18.38 -9.52 20.62
C GLU A 327 -17.27 -10.50 21.05
N PRO A 328 -17.24 -10.93 22.31
CA PRO A 328 -16.29 -11.93 22.76
C PRO A 328 -16.55 -13.28 22.08
N ASP A 329 -15.52 -14.05 21.86
CA ASP A 329 -15.64 -15.43 21.36
C ASP A 329 -16.29 -16.36 22.42
N GLN A 330 -16.49 -17.64 22.05
CA GLN A 330 -17.08 -18.65 22.95
C GLN A 330 -16.32 -18.87 24.27
N HIS A 331 -15.09 -18.35 24.37
CA HIS A 331 -14.25 -18.41 25.57
C HIS A 331 -14.18 -17.06 26.30
N GLY A 332 -14.99 -16.07 25.91
CA GLY A 332 -15.02 -14.72 26.48
C GLY A 332 -13.84 -13.82 26.07
N ARG A 333 -13.12 -14.15 24.97
CA ARG A 333 -11.97 -13.39 24.49
C ARG A 333 -12.39 -12.40 23.39
N TYR A 334 -11.97 -11.17 23.51
CA TYR A 334 -12.17 -10.14 22.50
C TYR A 334 -11.08 -10.15 21.45
N PHE A 335 -11.42 -9.70 20.24
CA PHE A 335 -10.43 -9.52 19.17
C PHE A 335 -9.47 -8.38 19.54
N ASP A 336 -8.17 -8.63 19.47
CA ASP A 336 -7.12 -7.66 19.77
C ASP A 336 -6.48 -7.13 18.47
N PHE A 337 -6.93 -5.96 18.02
CA PHE A 337 -6.35 -5.28 16.86
C PHE A 337 -4.87 -4.98 16.98
N SER A 338 -4.39 -4.78 18.20
CA SER A 338 -3.02 -4.37 18.45
C SER A 338 -2.03 -5.52 18.39
N ALA A 339 -2.51 -6.77 18.39
CA ALA A 339 -1.69 -7.97 18.40
C ALA A 339 -1.12 -8.33 17.02
N VAL A 340 -0.65 -7.34 16.26
CA VAL A 340 0.06 -7.55 14.99
C VAL A 340 1.55 -7.70 15.30
N PRO A 341 2.16 -8.90 15.09
CA PRO A 341 3.55 -9.12 15.48
C PRO A 341 4.52 -8.34 14.57
N ILE A 342 5.59 -7.82 15.18
CA ILE A 342 6.73 -7.28 14.42
C ILE A 342 7.50 -8.48 13.85
N LYS A 343 7.56 -8.56 12.51
CA LYS A 343 8.28 -9.63 11.81
C LYS A 343 9.75 -9.34 11.75
N GLN A 344 10.58 -10.36 11.98
CA GLN A 344 12.04 -10.30 11.91
C GLN A 344 12.55 -10.55 10.49
N LEU A 345 13.83 -10.32 10.25
CA LEU A 345 14.52 -10.79 9.05
C LEU A 345 14.25 -12.29 8.86
N TYR A 346 14.13 -12.70 7.63
CA TYR A 346 13.90 -14.12 7.32
C TYR A 346 14.79 -14.59 6.17
N GLU A 347 15.14 -15.86 6.21
CA GLU A 347 15.87 -16.53 5.15
C GLU A 347 14.90 -17.26 4.22
N ASN A 348 15.06 -17.10 2.91
CA ASN A 348 14.28 -17.84 1.95
C ASN A 348 14.87 -19.24 1.69
N GLU A 349 14.19 -20.06 0.88
CA GLU A 349 14.62 -21.44 0.53
C GLU A 349 15.99 -21.49 -0.18
N GLN A 350 16.51 -20.36 -0.64
CA GLN A 350 17.80 -20.24 -1.35
C GLN A 350 18.92 -19.72 -0.44
N GLY A 351 18.66 -19.58 0.86
CA GLY A 351 19.65 -19.05 1.81
C GLY A 351 19.83 -17.54 1.78
N VAL A 352 18.95 -16.80 1.09
CA VAL A 352 19.02 -15.34 0.99
C VAL A 352 18.23 -14.69 2.13
N ILE A 353 18.87 -13.77 2.84
CA ILE A 353 18.25 -13.00 3.92
C ILE A 353 17.44 -11.85 3.33
N HIS A 354 16.18 -11.74 3.75
CA HIS A 354 15.25 -10.69 3.35
C HIS A 354 14.82 -9.82 4.53
N ILE A 355 14.60 -8.54 4.24
CA ILE A 355 13.90 -7.63 5.15
C ILE A 355 12.40 -7.87 4.96
N PRO A 356 11.59 -7.94 6.04
CA PRO A 356 10.13 -8.02 5.92
C PRO A 356 9.56 -6.88 5.07
N ARG A 357 8.37 -7.11 4.49
CA ARG A 357 7.66 -6.10 3.70
C ARG A 357 7.57 -4.75 4.44
N MET A 358 7.18 -4.78 5.70
CA MET A 358 7.35 -3.67 6.63
C MET A 358 8.62 -3.95 7.44
N PRO A 359 9.63 -3.10 7.46
CA PRO A 359 9.72 -1.69 7.07
C PRO A 359 10.21 -1.40 5.63
N SER A 360 10.48 -2.41 4.79
CA SER A 360 11.06 -2.20 3.45
C SER A 360 10.18 -1.30 2.56
N GLU A 361 8.87 -1.52 2.57
CA GLU A 361 7.90 -0.69 1.85
C GLU A 361 7.80 0.72 2.45
N ASP A 362 7.95 0.85 3.77
CA ASP A 362 7.95 2.15 4.44
C ASP A 362 9.19 2.96 4.09
N TYR A 363 10.36 2.31 3.99
CA TYR A 363 11.57 2.95 3.51
C TYR A 363 11.41 3.47 2.08
N TYR A 364 10.82 2.69 1.18
CA TYR A 364 10.52 3.14 -0.19
C TYR A 364 9.68 4.40 -0.19
N ARG A 365 8.48 4.34 0.42
CA ARG A 365 7.53 5.48 0.43
C ARG A 365 8.13 6.74 1.07
N THR A 366 8.82 6.57 2.18
CA THR A 366 9.48 7.67 2.88
C THR A 366 10.61 8.27 2.06
N SER A 367 11.36 7.45 1.30
CA SER A 367 12.41 7.86 0.38
C SER A 367 11.88 8.73 -0.78
N ILE A 368 10.71 8.38 -1.33
CA ILE A 368 10.06 9.19 -2.38
C ILE A 368 9.57 10.53 -1.81
N ILE A 369 8.91 10.51 -0.65
CA ILE A 369 8.44 11.74 0.02
C ILE A 369 9.62 12.66 0.36
N GLN A 370 10.72 12.11 0.91
CA GLN A 370 11.94 12.85 1.20
C GLN A 370 12.51 13.52 -0.06
N HIS A 371 12.56 12.78 -1.16
CA HIS A 371 13.08 13.28 -2.42
C HIS A 371 12.24 14.44 -2.96
N ILE A 372 10.92 14.30 -2.95
CA ILE A 372 9.98 15.37 -3.31
C ILE A 372 10.19 16.61 -2.43
N GLY A 373 10.30 16.44 -1.11
CA GLY A 373 10.58 17.53 -0.19
C GLY A 373 11.88 18.26 -0.53
N LYS A 374 12.95 17.54 -0.81
CA LYS A 374 14.25 18.11 -1.23
C LYS A 374 14.16 18.92 -2.53
N LEU A 375 13.50 18.38 -3.54
CA LEU A 375 13.29 19.07 -4.83
C LEU A 375 12.50 20.36 -4.65
N LEU A 376 11.51 20.38 -3.76
CA LEU A 376 10.69 21.57 -3.45
C LEU A 376 11.36 22.55 -2.46
N GLY A 377 12.59 22.27 -2.02
CA GLY A 377 13.29 23.09 -1.05
C GLY A 377 12.71 23.05 0.38
N ILE A 378 11.97 22.00 0.72
CA ILE A 378 11.35 21.80 2.03
C ILE A 378 12.27 20.95 2.91
N LYS A 379 12.54 21.44 4.13
CA LYS A 379 13.27 20.66 5.14
C LYS A 379 12.36 19.63 5.77
N THR A 380 12.83 18.40 5.87
CA THR A 380 12.10 17.24 6.41
C THR A 380 12.94 16.50 7.46
N PRO A 381 13.32 17.16 8.58
CA PRO A 381 14.27 16.59 9.54
C PRO A 381 13.77 15.30 10.21
N MET A 382 12.46 15.13 10.41
CA MET A 382 11.93 13.90 11.00
C MET A 382 11.94 12.74 10.01
N ILE A 383 11.55 12.99 8.77
CA ILE A 383 11.64 12.04 7.66
C ILE A 383 13.12 11.62 7.46
N ASP A 384 14.06 12.59 7.48
CA ASP A 384 15.49 12.31 7.39
C ASP A 384 15.98 11.42 8.54
N THR A 385 15.43 11.60 9.74
CA THR A 385 15.76 10.79 10.92
C THR A 385 15.32 9.33 10.74
N PHE A 386 14.08 9.08 10.29
CA PHE A 386 13.61 7.72 10.02
C PHE A 386 14.43 7.03 8.93
N MET A 387 14.72 7.74 7.85
CA MET A 387 15.56 7.22 6.76
C MET A 387 16.94 6.81 7.28
N LYS A 388 17.61 7.69 8.03
CA LYS A 388 18.93 7.44 8.59
C LYS A 388 18.94 6.26 9.57
N ARG A 389 17.92 6.13 10.44
CA ARG A 389 17.81 4.98 11.35
C ARG A 389 17.76 3.67 10.57
N TYR A 390 16.85 3.56 9.61
CA TYR A 390 16.73 2.36 8.80
C TYR A 390 18.04 2.02 8.05
N GLU A 391 18.65 3.00 7.41
CA GLU A 391 19.91 2.83 6.68
C GLU A 391 21.04 2.38 7.59
N GLN A 392 21.12 2.90 8.82
CA GLN A 392 22.12 2.50 9.82
C GLN A 392 21.97 1.04 10.19
N TYR A 393 20.76 0.57 10.53
CA TYR A 393 20.51 -0.85 10.84
C TYR A 393 20.86 -1.76 9.66
N CYS A 394 20.53 -1.39 8.43
CA CYS A 394 20.93 -2.12 7.23
C CYS A 394 22.46 -2.21 7.08
N GLN A 395 23.17 -1.09 7.27
CA GLN A 395 24.64 -1.03 7.16
C GLN A 395 25.31 -1.85 8.25
N ASP A 396 24.85 -1.75 9.48
CA ASP A 396 25.40 -2.50 10.62
C ASP A 396 25.17 -4.00 10.44
N TYR A 397 23.98 -4.40 9.98
CA TYR A 397 23.71 -5.81 9.68
C TYR A 397 24.64 -6.35 8.59
N LYS A 398 24.83 -5.61 7.49
CA LYS A 398 25.77 -5.98 6.40
C LYS A 398 27.19 -6.15 6.92
N LYS A 399 27.65 -5.22 7.74
CA LYS A 399 29.02 -5.22 8.30
C LYS A 399 29.28 -6.46 9.16
N HIS A 400 28.30 -6.87 9.98
CA HIS A 400 28.44 -8.03 10.87
C HIS A 400 28.12 -9.37 10.18
N ASN A 401 27.45 -9.36 9.02
CA ASN A 401 26.99 -10.55 8.32
C ASN A 401 27.50 -10.62 6.87
N HIS A 402 28.72 -10.18 6.59
CA HIS A 402 29.32 -10.14 5.26
C HIS A 402 29.42 -11.52 4.58
N HIS A 403 29.34 -12.61 5.36
CA HIS A 403 29.36 -14.00 4.88
C HIS A 403 27.96 -14.49 4.43
N LYS A 404 26.89 -13.76 4.72
CA LYS A 404 25.52 -14.12 4.34
C LYS A 404 25.14 -13.52 3.00
N GLN A 405 24.32 -14.24 2.26
CA GLN A 405 23.71 -13.71 1.05
C GLN A 405 22.52 -12.81 1.42
N LEU A 406 22.59 -11.54 1.05
CA LEU A 406 21.56 -10.54 1.36
C LEU A 406 20.77 -10.18 0.11
N SER A 407 19.47 -9.99 0.28
CA SER A 407 18.59 -9.51 -0.80
C SER A 407 18.92 -8.08 -1.22
N SER A 408 18.45 -7.66 -2.39
CA SER A 408 18.59 -6.28 -2.88
C SER A 408 18.00 -5.23 -1.94
N GLN A 409 17.05 -5.59 -1.07
CA GLN A 409 16.44 -4.70 -0.08
C GLN A 409 17.45 -4.04 0.88
N PHE A 410 18.63 -4.64 1.06
CA PHE A 410 19.73 -4.05 1.83
C PHE A 410 20.52 -2.98 1.06
N ASN A 411 20.18 -2.70 -0.20
CA ASN A 411 20.87 -1.70 -1.01
C ASN A 411 20.15 -0.36 -0.97
N MET A 412 20.83 0.68 -0.47
CA MET A 412 20.26 2.02 -0.27
C MET A 412 20.04 2.83 -1.58
N ASN A 413 20.49 2.31 -2.71
CA ASN A 413 20.38 3.00 -4.01
C ASN A 413 19.33 2.41 -4.97
N LEU A 414 18.40 1.60 -4.46
CA LEU A 414 17.45 0.86 -5.27
C LEU A 414 16.48 1.73 -6.09
N PHE A 415 16.16 2.93 -5.60
CA PHE A 415 15.04 3.73 -6.13
C PHE A 415 15.49 4.96 -6.93
N LYS A 416 16.68 4.89 -7.55
CA LYS A 416 17.22 6.02 -8.33
C LYS A 416 16.36 6.38 -9.53
N ASP A 417 15.88 5.38 -10.24
CA ASP A 417 15.10 5.57 -11.46
C ASP A 417 13.73 6.17 -11.12
N ASP A 418 13.09 5.70 -10.04
CA ASP A 418 11.82 6.26 -9.57
C ASP A 418 11.99 7.73 -9.13
N LYS A 419 13.08 8.05 -8.43
CA LYS A 419 13.41 9.42 -8.04
C LYS A 419 13.65 10.33 -9.25
N TYR A 420 14.35 9.84 -10.26
CA TYR A 420 14.55 10.55 -11.51
C TYR A 420 13.22 10.84 -12.23
N LEU A 421 12.32 9.87 -12.27
CA LEU A 421 10.99 10.06 -12.86
C LEU A 421 10.16 11.09 -12.09
N VAL A 422 10.23 11.12 -10.77
CA VAL A 422 9.60 12.16 -9.94
C VAL A 422 10.16 13.53 -10.25
N GLU A 423 11.49 13.68 -10.33
CA GLU A 423 12.16 14.94 -10.68
C GLU A 423 11.71 15.43 -12.06
N ALA A 424 11.79 14.56 -13.08
CA ALA A 424 11.35 14.90 -14.44
C ALA A 424 9.87 15.27 -14.51
N PHE A 425 9.01 14.61 -13.72
CA PHE A 425 7.59 14.98 -13.62
C PHE A 425 7.40 16.38 -13.03
N LEU A 426 8.09 16.69 -11.94
CA LEU A 426 7.96 17.99 -11.26
C LEU A 426 8.49 19.13 -12.13
N ASP A 427 9.60 18.91 -12.85
CA ASP A 427 10.14 19.86 -13.82
C ASP A 427 9.14 20.12 -14.97
N ALA A 428 8.60 19.06 -15.56
CA ALA A 428 7.59 19.16 -16.63
C ALA A 428 6.31 19.89 -16.20
N LYS A 429 5.97 19.86 -14.89
CA LYS A 429 4.82 20.58 -14.32
C LYS A 429 5.19 21.99 -13.81
N GLY A 430 6.45 22.43 -13.98
CA GLY A 430 6.93 23.73 -13.50
C GLY A 430 6.87 23.90 -11.98
N LYS A 431 7.12 22.81 -11.23
CA LYS A 431 7.12 22.81 -9.76
C LYS A 431 8.51 23.03 -9.16
N ILE A 432 9.55 22.73 -9.94
CA ILE A 432 10.98 22.92 -9.60
C ILE A 432 11.71 23.63 -10.74
#